data_f0654e9bc52391a7c708c8aeb001bf0e
#
_entry.id   f0654e9bc52391a7c708c8aeb001bf0e
#
_cell.length_a   1.000
_cell.length_b   1.000
_cell.length_c   1.000
_cell.angle_alpha   90.00
_cell.angle_beta   90.00
_cell.angle_gamma   90.00
#
_symmetry.space_group_name_H-M   'P 1'
#
loop_
_entity.id
_entity.type
_entity.pdbx_description
1 polymer ?
#
loop_
_entity_poly.entity_id
_entity_poly.type
_entity_poly.pdbx_seq_one_letter_code
_entity_poly.pdbx_strand_id
1 'polypeptide(L)'
;MSWTYQYAAQTVSLLDYCTAVSVVDESGGGKVGADLDVAYMDGQRWVEKTYGPMIIPLKTILRYTDKNGLVNHTNGAAGHVYENLHALKLLFEAPGLKYLTRTDPHAGPVRAEFELAGEPVLGEMRHIFIWPLRVPSGSWQDASESSATGNPPTITTKGTRRIHDPVLVFPAAASISYTAGDGTKYEVSVSAGPTFPVTIQNVNGEWIATDNAGNDAWPYVDTTHPAVMRLDPASSISLTTTGTVTVKWRNRWA
;
A
#
# COMPACT_ATOMS: atom_id res chain seq x y z
N MET A 1 12.22 -3.73 16.57
CA MET A 1 11.57 -3.38 15.30
C MET A 1 12.25 -2.14 14.72
N SER A 2 12.62 -2.14 13.46
CA SER A 2 13.11 -0.94 12.77
C SER A 2 11.92 -0.20 12.16
N TRP A 3 11.91 1.14 12.31
CA TRP A 3 10.94 2.02 11.73
C TRP A 3 11.65 3.02 10.84
N THR A 4 11.31 3.05 9.57
CA THR A 4 11.89 3.99 8.62
C THR A 4 10.80 4.79 7.93
N TYR A 5 11.10 6.05 7.70
CA TYR A 5 10.33 7.00 6.91
C TYR A 5 10.99 7.16 5.54
N GLN A 6 10.19 7.12 4.49
CA GLN A 6 10.66 7.35 3.13
C GLN A 6 9.83 8.44 2.47
N TYR A 7 10.52 9.43 1.91
CA TYR A 7 9.94 10.50 1.12
C TYR A 7 10.86 10.81 -0.06
N ALA A 8 10.32 10.78 -1.27
CA ALA A 8 11.10 10.88 -2.51
C ALA A 8 12.29 9.89 -2.51
N ALA A 9 13.51 10.37 -2.67
CA ALA A 9 14.73 9.55 -2.63
C ALA A 9 15.35 9.41 -1.23
N GLN A 10 14.76 10.04 -0.20
CA GLN A 10 15.30 10.03 1.16
C GLN A 10 14.67 8.91 2.00
N THR A 11 15.50 8.16 2.69
CA THR A 11 15.08 7.19 3.71
C THR A 11 15.71 7.59 5.03
N VAL A 12 14.89 7.76 6.04
CA VAL A 12 15.29 8.23 7.37
C VAL A 12 14.85 7.22 8.42
N SER A 13 15.73 6.84 9.33
CA SER A 13 15.37 6.06 10.50
C SER A 13 14.64 6.93 11.51
N LEU A 14 13.44 6.56 11.91
CA LEU A 14 12.75 7.28 12.99
C LEU A 14 13.49 7.18 14.33
N LEU A 15 14.34 6.17 14.48
CA LEU A 15 15.19 6.02 15.66
C LEU A 15 16.32 7.05 15.72
N ASP A 16 16.56 7.83 14.68
CA ASP A 16 17.47 8.98 14.76
C ASP A 16 16.91 10.09 15.65
N TYR A 17 15.58 10.20 15.75
CA TYR A 17 14.86 11.21 16.54
C TYR A 17 14.21 10.63 17.82
N CYS A 18 14.00 9.32 17.85
CA CYS A 18 13.24 8.63 18.89
C CYS A 18 14.08 7.55 19.57
N THR A 19 13.87 7.33 20.86
CA THR A 19 14.37 6.15 21.57
C THR A 19 13.51 4.92 21.34
N ALA A 20 12.22 5.13 21.06
CA ALA A 20 11.29 4.06 20.71
C ALA A 20 10.17 4.59 19.79
N VAL A 21 9.71 3.70 18.92
CA VAL A 21 8.56 3.91 18.04
C VAL A 21 7.67 2.67 18.11
N SER A 22 6.39 2.86 18.30
CA SER A 22 5.40 1.77 18.36
C SER A 22 4.04 2.23 17.85
N VAL A 23 3.15 1.31 17.54
CA VAL A 23 1.73 1.60 17.28
C VAL A 23 0.95 1.33 18.56
N VAL A 24 0.04 2.22 18.91
CA VAL A 24 -0.77 2.10 20.15
C VAL A 24 -1.91 1.11 19.92
N ASP A 25 -2.56 1.22 18.76
CA ASP A 25 -3.64 0.33 18.34
C ASP A 25 -3.69 0.30 16.80
N GLU A 26 -3.74 -0.89 16.22
CA GLU A 26 -3.93 -1.06 14.79
C GLU A 26 -5.40 -1.44 14.52
N SER A 27 -6.27 -0.46 14.53
CA SER A 27 -7.60 -0.66 13.97
C SER A 27 -7.50 -0.67 12.45
N GLY A 28 -7.51 -1.86 11.84
CA GLY A 28 -7.61 -1.98 10.39
C GLY A 28 -8.83 -1.23 9.88
N GLY A 29 -8.72 -0.57 8.73
CA GLY A 29 -9.84 0.09 8.07
C GLY A 29 -11.01 -0.90 7.92
N GLY A 30 -12.17 -0.56 8.47
CA GLY A 30 -13.38 -1.36 8.33
C GLY A 30 -13.77 -1.46 6.84
N LYS A 31 -14.51 -2.51 6.49
CA LYS A 31 -15.10 -2.59 5.15
C LYS A 31 -16.10 -1.45 4.97
N VAL A 32 -15.94 -0.67 3.89
CA VAL A 32 -16.85 0.42 3.51
C VAL A 32 -17.61 0.03 2.25
N GLY A 33 -18.86 0.44 2.20
CA GLY A 33 -19.81 0.14 1.14
C GLY A 33 -21.16 -0.29 1.73
N ALA A 34 -22.22 -0.08 1.01
CA ALA A 34 -23.56 -0.54 1.35
C ALA A 34 -23.94 -1.72 0.47
N ASP A 35 -24.71 -2.66 1.01
CA ASP A 35 -25.38 -3.66 0.19
C ASP A 35 -26.47 -2.98 -0.63
N LEU A 36 -26.64 -3.39 -1.89
CA LEU A 36 -27.64 -2.81 -2.76
C LEU A 36 -29.02 -3.42 -2.43
N ASP A 37 -30.00 -2.56 -2.13
CA ASP A 37 -31.40 -2.94 -2.16
C ASP A 37 -31.82 -3.10 -3.62
N VAL A 38 -32.24 -4.30 -3.99
CA VAL A 38 -32.73 -4.58 -5.35
C VAL A 38 -34.23 -4.46 -5.33
N ALA A 39 -34.77 -3.50 -6.08
CA ALA A 39 -36.21 -3.36 -6.26
C ALA A 39 -36.83 -4.67 -6.76
N TYR A 40 -37.96 -5.08 -6.15
CA TYR A 40 -38.70 -6.32 -6.47
C TYR A 40 -38.02 -7.65 -6.09
N MET A 41 -36.95 -7.63 -5.28
CA MET A 41 -36.36 -8.82 -4.70
C MET A 41 -36.39 -8.74 -3.18
N ASP A 42 -36.80 -9.82 -2.51
CA ASP A 42 -36.70 -9.92 -1.06
C ASP A 42 -35.22 -10.07 -0.67
N GLY A 43 -34.68 -9.04 0.00
CA GLY A 43 -33.32 -8.99 0.52
C GLY A 43 -32.41 -8.00 -0.17
N GLN A 44 -31.19 -7.93 0.33
CA GLN A 44 -30.13 -7.07 -0.18
C GLN A 44 -29.15 -7.86 -1.04
N ARG A 45 -28.78 -7.34 -2.19
CA ARG A 45 -27.68 -7.91 -2.97
C ARG A 45 -26.37 -7.55 -2.33
N TRP A 46 -25.59 -8.57 -1.99
CA TRP A 46 -24.23 -8.37 -1.50
C TRP A 46 -23.36 -7.70 -2.57
N VAL A 47 -22.69 -6.63 -2.20
CA VAL A 47 -21.73 -5.92 -3.04
C VAL A 47 -20.36 -6.04 -2.39
N GLU A 48 -19.33 -6.26 -3.18
CA GLU A 48 -17.97 -6.33 -2.66
C GLU A 48 -17.61 -4.98 -2.00
N LYS A 49 -17.34 -5.03 -0.70
CA LYS A 49 -16.97 -3.86 0.08
C LYS A 49 -15.46 -3.66 0.04
N THR A 50 -15.02 -2.44 -0.21
CA THR A 50 -13.61 -2.06 -0.13
C THR A 50 -13.22 -1.76 1.32
N TYR A 51 -11.93 -1.85 1.63
CA TYR A 51 -11.44 -1.42 2.94
C TYR A 51 -11.33 0.11 2.96
N GLY A 52 -11.89 0.73 3.99
CA GLY A 52 -11.72 2.15 4.25
C GLY A 52 -10.30 2.52 4.70
N PRO A 53 -10.01 3.81 4.80
CA PRO A 53 -8.74 4.27 5.34
C PRO A 53 -8.51 3.71 6.74
N MET A 54 -7.26 3.42 7.06
CA MET A 54 -6.81 3.00 8.38
C MET A 54 -6.17 4.19 9.10
N ILE A 55 -6.41 4.33 10.40
CA ILE A 55 -5.67 5.27 11.25
C ILE A 55 -4.65 4.48 12.07
N ILE A 56 -3.40 4.90 11.96
CA ILE A 56 -2.29 4.36 12.75
C ILE A 56 -1.91 5.39 13.79
N PRO A 57 -2.22 5.19 15.08
CA PRO A 57 -1.74 6.04 16.15
C PRO A 57 -0.28 5.68 16.45
N LEU A 58 0.65 6.34 15.77
CA LEU A 58 2.08 6.09 15.92
C LEU A 58 2.61 6.79 17.17
N LYS A 59 2.97 6.02 18.19
CA LYS A 59 3.58 6.52 19.43
C LYS A 59 5.09 6.64 19.23
N THR A 60 5.63 7.83 19.49
CA THR A 60 7.06 8.11 19.48
C THR A 60 7.51 8.56 20.87
N ILE A 61 8.65 8.07 21.30
CA ILE A 61 9.36 8.52 22.52
C ILE A 61 10.59 9.27 22.04
N LEU A 62 10.58 10.60 22.13
CA LEU A 62 11.64 11.44 21.60
C LEU A 62 12.94 11.27 22.41
N ARG A 63 14.07 11.41 21.74
CA ARG A 63 15.38 11.39 22.37
C ARG A 63 15.66 12.68 23.12
N TYR A 64 16.37 12.56 24.24
CA TYR A 64 16.99 13.68 24.98
C TYR A 64 18.38 14.03 24.46
N THR A 65 18.82 13.39 23.40
CA THR A 65 20.16 13.48 22.81
C THR A 65 20.04 13.68 21.30
N ASP A 66 21.14 14.05 20.68
CA ASP A 66 21.29 13.96 19.21
C ASP A 66 21.27 12.49 18.75
N LYS A 67 21.38 12.28 17.44
CA LYS A 67 21.43 10.93 16.82
C LYS A 67 22.63 10.10 17.27
N ASN A 68 23.70 10.74 17.78
CA ASN A 68 24.91 10.09 18.26
C ASN A 68 24.88 9.79 19.76
N GLY A 69 23.79 10.15 20.44
CA GLY A 69 23.63 9.95 21.87
C GLY A 69 24.26 11.04 22.76
N LEU A 70 24.60 12.20 22.20
CA LEU A 70 25.25 13.29 22.90
C LEU A 70 24.23 14.37 23.30
N VAL A 71 24.42 14.95 24.51
CA VAL A 71 23.68 16.13 24.99
C VAL A 71 24.54 17.36 24.73
N ASN A 72 24.47 17.88 23.49
CA ASN A 72 25.28 19.01 23.02
C ASN A 72 24.45 20.26 22.69
N HIS A 73 23.14 20.25 22.97
CA HIS A 73 22.26 21.39 22.71
C HIS A 73 22.43 22.49 23.78
N THR A 74 22.33 23.75 23.37
CA THR A 74 22.46 24.95 24.25
C THR A 74 21.46 24.90 25.43
N ASN A 75 20.25 24.38 25.21
CA ASN A 75 19.22 24.19 26.23
C ASN A 75 19.26 22.78 26.88
N GLY A 76 20.38 22.08 26.77
CA GLY A 76 20.58 20.75 27.35
C GLY A 76 19.63 19.70 26.73
N ALA A 77 19.31 18.68 27.51
CA ALA A 77 18.49 17.55 27.07
C ALA A 77 17.08 17.96 26.58
N ALA A 78 16.48 18.98 27.20
CA ALA A 78 15.15 19.46 26.78
C ALA A 78 15.18 20.08 25.39
N GLY A 79 16.28 20.76 25.02
CA GLY A 79 16.47 21.31 23.69
C GLY A 79 16.43 20.25 22.60
N HIS A 80 17.06 19.11 22.81
CA HIS A 80 17.02 17.99 21.88
C HIS A 80 15.60 17.42 21.68
N VAL A 81 14.78 17.36 22.72
CA VAL A 81 13.38 16.93 22.60
C VAL A 81 12.61 17.86 21.64
N TYR A 82 12.80 19.18 21.77
CA TYR A 82 12.15 20.14 20.87
C TYR A 82 12.67 20.07 19.43
N GLU A 83 13.97 19.90 19.23
CA GLU A 83 14.56 19.72 17.92
C GLU A 83 14.05 18.46 17.22
N ASN A 84 14.04 17.33 17.94
CA ASN A 84 13.57 16.05 17.42
C ASN A 84 12.07 16.11 17.11
N LEU A 85 11.26 16.77 17.94
CA LEU A 85 9.84 17.01 17.67
C LEU A 85 9.65 17.82 16.39
N HIS A 86 10.39 18.94 16.27
CA HIS A 86 10.30 19.80 15.09
C HIS A 86 10.72 19.06 13.83
N ALA A 87 11.80 18.28 13.87
CA ALA A 87 12.26 17.47 12.75
C ALA A 87 11.21 16.43 12.31
N LEU A 88 10.56 15.74 13.28
CA LEU A 88 9.48 14.79 12.94
C LEU A 88 8.25 15.50 12.35
N LYS A 89 7.88 16.68 12.87
CA LYS A 89 6.80 17.48 12.28
C LYS A 89 7.10 17.80 10.82
N LEU A 90 8.28 18.31 10.50
CA LEU A 90 8.68 18.61 9.13
C LEU A 90 8.64 17.38 8.21
N LEU A 91 9.05 16.21 8.72
CA LEU A 91 8.97 14.96 7.97
C LEU A 91 7.51 14.56 7.69
N PHE A 92 6.66 14.55 8.73
CA PHE A 92 5.29 14.06 8.60
C PHE A 92 4.37 15.05 7.88
N GLU A 93 4.66 16.35 7.92
CA GLU A 93 3.93 17.40 7.21
C GLU A 93 4.42 17.61 5.76
N ALA A 94 5.55 17.01 5.37
CA ALA A 94 6.06 17.15 4.01
C ALA A 94 4.97 16.81 2.96
N PRO A 95 4.80 17.59 1.90
CA PRO A 95 3.80 17.34 0.87
C PRO A 95 4.17 16.12 0.02
N GLY A 96 3.15 15.40 -0.48
CA GLY A 96 3.33 14.28 -1.41
C GLY A 96 3.40 12.90 -0.75
N LEU A 97 3.74 11.90 -1.55
CA LEU A 97 3.74 10.48 -1.14
C LEU A 97 4.82 10.19 -0.12
N LYS A 98 4.41 9.68 1.02
CA LYS A 98 5.27 9.28 2.14
C LYS A 98 4.99 7.84 2.53
N TYR A 99 6.03 7.11 2.84
CA TYR A 99 5.92 5.71 3.27
C TYR A 99 6.51 5.55 4.67
N LEU A 100 5.76 4.86 5.50
CA LEU A 100 6.23 4.32 6.76
C LEU A 100 6.52 2.85 6.56
N THR A 101 7.74 2.41 6.88
CA THR A 101 8.15 1.00 6.78
C THR A 101 8.50 0.47 8.15
N ARG A 102 8.02 -0.74 8.44
CA ARG A 102 8.38 -1.49 9.66
C ARG A 102 8.70 -2.94 9.32
N THR A 103 9.39 -3.63 10.23
CA THR A 103 9.54 -5.08 10.16
C THR A 103 8.44 -5.73 10.98
N ASP A 104 7.54 -6.43 10.32
CA ASP A 104 6.50 -7.23 10.96
C ASP A 104 7.03 -8.65 11.24
N PRO A 105 6.71 -9.26 12.41
CA PRO A 105 7.19 -10.60 12.76
C PRO A 105 6.72 -11.70 11.82
N HIS A 106 5.55 -11.56 11.20
CA HIS A 106 4.93 -12.57 10.33
C HIS A 106 5.11 -12.26 8.85
N ALA A 107 4.98 -10.99 8.48
CA ALA A 107 5.02 -10.53 7.09
C ALA A 107 6.44 -10.15 6.63
N GLY A 108 7.37 -9.88 7.56
CA GLY A 108 8.66 -9.29 7.24
C GLY A 108 8.58 -7.78 7.03
N PRO A 109 9.41 -7.18 6.14
CA PRO A 109 9.34 -5.75 5.89
C PRO A 109 8.03 -5.37 5.19
N VAL A 110 7.22 -4.54 5.86
CA VAL A 110 5.97 -3.97 5.32
C VAL A 110 6.03 -2.46 5.31
N ARG A 111 5.32 -1.84 4.38
CA ARG A 111 5.19 -0.40 4.24
C ARG A 111 3.74 0.04 4.14
N ALA A 112 3.46 1.25 4.57
CA ALA A 112 2.18 1.91 4.33
C ALA A 112 2.44 3.32 3.78
N GLU A 113 1.71 3.69 2.76
CA GLU A 113 1.60 5.08 2.35
C GLU A 113 0.71 5.79 3.36
N PHE A 114 1.14 6.96 3.82
CA PHE A 114 0.41 7.68 4.84
C PHE A 114 0.39 9.20 4.64
N GLU A 115 -0.58 9.82 5.26
CA GLU A 115 -0.67 11.25 5.48
C GLU A 115 -0.93 11.54 6.96
N LEU A 116 -0.55 12.72 7.42
CA LEU A 116 -0.86 13.14 8.79
C LEU A 116 -2.35 13.53 8.86
N ALA A 117 -3.10 12.86 9.74
CA ALA A 117 -4.55 13.09 9.89
C ALA A 117 -4.89 14.25 10.84
N GLY A 118 -3.91 14.76 11.57
CA GLY A 118 -4.09 15.86 12.54
C GLY A 118 -2.83 16.13 13.33
N GLU A 119 -2.89 17.08 14.25
CA GLU A 119 -1.78 17.41 15.13
C GLU A 119 -1.40 16.24 16.05
N PRO A 120 -0.11 16.08 16.35
CA PRO A 120 0.32 15.07 17.32
C PRO A 120 -0.21 15.37 18.71
N VAL A 121 -0.69 14.34 19.37
CA VAL A 121 -1.19 14.43 20.75
C VAL A 121 -0.07 14.16 21.73
N LEU A 122 0.08 15.02 22.73
CA LEU A 122 1.01 14.81 23.84
C LEU A 122 0.55 13.60 24.66
N GLY A 123 1.45 12.65 24.87
CA GLY A 123 1.21 11.49 25.72
C GLY A 123 1.39 11.79 27.23
N GLU A 124 1.54 10.74 28.01
CA GLU A 124 1.67 10.83 29.48
C GLU A 124 2.88 11.64 29.96
N MET A 125 3.92 11.73 29.13
CA MET A 125 5.15 12.46 29.43
C MET A 125 5.49 13.43 28.29
N ARG A 126 6.16 14.55 28.63
CA ARG A 126 6.48 15.66 27.70
C ARG A 126 7.33 15.27 26.47
N HIS A 127 7.88 14.08 26.42
CA HIS A 127 8.68 13.55 25.31
C HIS A 127 7.98 12.41 24.56
N ILE A 128 6.72 12.10 24.90
CA ILE A 128 5.92 11.08 24.25
C ILE A 128 4.86 11.78 23.39
N PHE A 129 4.81 11.43 22.11
CA PHE A 129 3.84 11.96 21.17
C PHE A 129 3.14 10.83 20.43
N ILE A 130 1.87 11.01 20.15
CA ILE A 130 1.04 10.10 19.36
C ILE A 130 0.65 10.84 18.08
N TRP A 131 1.08 10.33 16.94
CA TRP A 131 0.84 10.89 15.61
C TRP A 131 -0.32 10.14 14.97
N PRO A 132 -1.44 10.80 14.65
CA PRO A 132 -2.53 10.17 13.93
C PRO A 132 -2.18 10.10 12.44
N LEU A 133 -1.71 8.96 11.98
CA LEU A 133 -1.36 8.72 10.58
C LEU A 133 -2.54 8.05 9.88
N ARG A 134 -3.05 8.65 8.81
CA ARG A 134 -4.06 8.06 7.95
C ARG A 134 -3.38 7.30 6.83
N VAL A 135 -3.75 6.06 6.63
CA VAL A 135 -3.33 5.19 5.53
C VAL A 135 -4.50 5.05 4.56
N PRO A 136 -4.48 5.76 3.43
CA PRO A 136 -5.61 5.77 2.49
C PRO A 136 -5.97 4.39 1.94
N SER A 137 -4.96 3.54 1.70
CA SER A 137 -5.16 2.17 1.22
C SER A 137 -5.79 1.22 2.23
N GLY A 138 -5.89 1.62 3.50
CA GLY A 138 -6.47 0.84 4.59
C GLY A 138 -5.67 -0.40 4.97
N SER A 139 -4.45 -0.59 4.48
CA SER A 139 -3.65 -1.80 4.71
C SER A 139 -2.15 -1.54 4.61
N TRP A 140 -1.37 -2.33 5.33
CA TRP A 140 0.05 -2.49 5.08
C TRP A 140 0.28 -3.27 3.78
N GLN A 141 1.40 -3.04 3.11
CA GLN A 141 1.83 -3.74 1.91
C GLN A 141 3.24 -4.27 2.11
N ASP A 142 3.62 -5.34 1.42
CA ASP A 142 5.02 -5.75 1.37
C ASP A 142 5.90 -4.59 0.92
N ALA A 143 7.04 -4.39 1.58
CA ALA A 143 7.99 -3.35 1.19
C ALA A 143 8.56 -3.59 -0.21
N SER A 144 8.74 -4.84 -0.60
CA SER A 144 9.18 -5.26 -1.93
C SER A 144 8.01 -5.73 -2.80
N GLU A 145 8.15 -5.54 -4.09
CA GLU A 145 7.23 -6.05 -5.11
C GLU A 145 7.58 -7.48 -5.45
N SER A 146 6.59 -8.35 -5.51
CA SER A 146 6.69 -9.71 -6.05
C SER A 146 6.36 -9.69 -7.54
N SER A 147 6.95 -10.59 -8.30
CA SER A 147 6.74 -10.70 -9.75
C SER A 147 6.78 -12.15 -10.20
N ALA A 148 5.89 -12.50 -11.12
CA ALA A 148 5.90 -13.78 -11.83
C ALA A 148 5.69 -13.56 -13.32
N THR A 149 6.48 -14.26 -14.14
CA THR A 149 6.38 -14.23 -15.60
C THR A 149 6.21 -15.64 -16.12
N GLY A 150 5.27 -15.85 -17.03
CA GLY A 150 5.02 -17.18 -17.61
C GLY A 150 3.83 -17.23 -18.55
N ASN A 151 3.54 -18.44 -19.00
CA ASN A 151 2.37 -18.77 -19.84
C ASN A 151 1.78 -20.13 -19.39
N PRO A 152 0.93 -20.15 -18.33
CA PRO A 152 0.62 -19.06 -17.41
C PRO A 152 1.73 -18.79 -16.37
N PRO A 153 1.78 -17.59 -15.75
CA PRO A 153 2.64 -17.35 -14.59
C PRO A 153 2.09 -18.03 -13.34
N THR A 154 2.96 -18.54 -12.48
CA THR A 154 2.59 -19.10 -11.19
C THR A 154 2.65 -18.01 -10.13
N ILE A 155 1.51 -17.70 -9.50
CA ILE A 155 1.38 -16.67 -8.47
C ILE A 155 1.06 -17.33 -7.13
N THR A 156 1.80 -16.93 -6.09
CA THR A 156 1.48 -17.29 -4.72
C THR A 156 1.40 -16.00 -3.90
N THR A 157 0.21 -15.67 -3.43
CA THR A 157 -0.03 -14.54 -2.54
C THR A 157 0.08 -14.99 -1.08
N LYS A 158 0.52 -14.08 -0.19
CA LYS A 158 0.66 -14.36 1.24
C LYS A 158 -0.28 -13.42 1.98
N GLY A 159 -0.42 -12.37 2.15
CA GLY A 159 -1.22 -11.39 2.88
C GLY A 159 -2.55 -11.90 3.44
N THR A 160 -3.20 -11.06 4.20
CA THR A 160 -4.53 -11.29 4.80
C THR A 160 -5.65 -10.56 4.06
N ARG A 161 -5.29 -9.69 3.13
CA ARG A 161 -6.24 -8.88 2.34
C ARG A 161 -6.04 -9.07 0.85
N ARG A 162 -7.13 -8.92 0.09
CA ARG A 162 -7.12 -8.97 -1.37
C ARG A 162 -6.25 -7.86 -1.95
N ILE A 163 -5.51 -8.18 -3.01
CA ILE A 163 -4.68 -7.24 -3.75
C ILE A 163 -5.56 -6.62 -4.84
N HIS A 164 -5.72 -5.29 -4.78
CA HIS A 164 -6.62 -4.56 -5.67
C HIS A 164 -5.92 -3.87 -6.84
N ASP A 165 -4.59 -3.89 -6.85
CA ASP A 165 -3.75 -3.13 -7.76
C ASP A 165 -2.55 -3.93 -8.31
N PRO A 166 -2.75 -5.18 -8.76
CA PRO A 166 -1.67 -5.87 -9.43
C PRO A 166 -1.31 -5.13 -10.73
N VAL A 167 -0.04 -5.17 -11.11
CA VAL A 167 0.44 -4.62 -12.39
C VAL A 167 0.55 -5.77 -13.38
N LEU A 168 -0.06 -5.61 -14.55
CA LEU A 168 0.00 -6.58 -15.63
C LEU A 168 0.92 -6.03 -16.74
N VAL A 169 1.87 -6.84 -17.19
CA VAL A 169 2.77 -6.47 -18.28
C VAL A 169 2.65 -7.52 -19.40
N PHE A 170 2.23 -7.07 -20.56
CA PHE A 170 2.07 -7.87 -21.75
C PHE A 170 3.21 -7.60 -22.72
N PRO A 171 4.16 -8.53 -22.90
CA PRO A 171 5.27 -8.35 -23.84
C PRO A 171 4.85 -8.49 -25.30
N ALA A 172 3.67 -9.04 -25.57
CA ALA A 172 3.04 -9.21 -26.88
C ALA A 172 1.51 -9.29 -26.70
N ALA A 173 0.77 -9.32 -27.82
CA ALA A 173 -0.68 -9.56 -27.79
C ALA A 173 -0.99 -10.89 -27.07
N ALA A 174 -1.78 -10.82 -26.01
CA ALA A 174 -2.13 -11.97 -25.17
C ALA A 174 -3.35 -11.66 -24.30
N SER A 175 -3.92 -12.70 -23.70
CA SER A 175 -4.95 -12.58 -22.67
C SER A 175 -4.51 -13.25 -21.37
N ILE A 176 -5.09 -12.79 -20.28
CA ILE A 176 -4.97 -13.40 -18.94
C ILE A 176 -6.36 -13.46 -18.32
N SER A 177 -6.70 -14.58 -17.70
CA SER A 177 -7.94 -14.71 -16.95
C SER A 177 -7.72 -15.39 -15.61
N TYR A 178 -8.56 -14.99 -14.62
CA TYR A 178 -8.55 -15.47 -13.26
C TYR A 178 -9.97 -15.52 -12.71
N THR A 179 -10.33 -16.59 -12.02
CA THR A 179 -11.58 -16.67 -11.26
C THR A 179 -11.25 -16.61 -9.79
N ALA A 180 -11.71 -15.56 -9.11
CA ALA A 180 -11.51 -15.37 -7.68
C ALA A 180 -12.34 -16.34 -6.86
N GLY A 181 -11.98 -16.50 -5.58
CA GLY A 181 -12.67 -17.42 -4.65
C GLY A 181 -14.15 -17.08 -4.41
N ASP A 182 -14.58 -15.85 -4.68
CA ASP A 182 -15.97 -15.41 -4.66
C ASP A 182 -16.74 -15.70 -5.97
N GLY A 183 -16.08 -16.33 -6.95
CA GLY A 183 -16.64 -16.63 -8.28
C GLY A 183 -16.52 -15.48 -9.29
N THR A 184 -15.97 -14.33 -8.92
CA THR A 184 -15.76 -13.21 -9.85
C THR A 184 -14.72 -13.59 -10.89
N LYS A 185 -15.08 -13.50 -12.18
CA LYS A 185 -14.15 -13.73 -13.28
C LYS A 185 -13.53 -12.41 -13.73
N TYR A 186 -12.23 -12.36 -13.74
CA TYR A 186 -11.42 -11.30 -14.32
C TYR A 186 -10.79 -11.80 -15.61
N GLU A 187 -10.92 -11.05 -16.67
CA GLU A 187 -10.30 -11.35 -17.96
C GLU A 187 -9.81 -10.05 -18.57
N VAL A 188 -8.56 -10.04 -18.99
CA VAL A 188 -7.90 -8.91 -19.62
C VAL A 188 -7.21 -9.40 -20.87
N SER A 189 -7.46 -8.74 -21.99
CA SER A 189 -6.76 -9.04 -23.24
C SER A 189 -6.15 -7.77 -23.83
N VAL A 190 -4.99 -7.92 -24.44
CA VAL A 190 -4.32 -6.87 -25.21
C VAL A 190 -4.17 -7.36 -26.65
N SER A 191 -4.81 -6.64 -27.59
CA SER A 191 -4.73 -6.93 -29.01
C SER A 191 -3.46 -6.36 -29.66
N ALA A 192 -3.16 -6.78 -30.89
CA ALA A 192 -2.07 -6.19 -31.67
C ALA A 192 -2.38 -4.72 -32.03
N GLY A 193 -1.34 -3.89 -32.08
CA GLY A 193 -1.44 -2.47 -32.47
C GLY A 193 -0.53 -1.54 -31.68
N PRO A 194 -0.49 -1.66 -30.33
CA PRO A 194 0.41 -0.81 -29.53
C PRO A 194 1.87 -1.25 -29.65
N THR A 195 2.78 -0.40 -29.21
CA THR A 195 4.20 -0.74 -29.08
C THR A 195 4.40 -1.54 -27.78
N PHE A 196 4.71 -2.82 -27.90
CA PHE A 196 4.93 -3.68 -26.73
C PHE A 196 6.27 -3.40 -26.02
N PRO A 197 6.38 -3.65 -24.69
CA PRO A 197 5.32 -4.18 -23.81
C PRO A 197 4.23 -3.14 -23.47
N VAL A 198 3.02 -3.63 -23.24
CA VAL A 198 1.91 -2.85 -22.66
C VAL A 198 1.86 -3.12 -21.17
N THR A 199 1.81 -2.06 -20.37
CA THR A 199 1.67 -2.11 -18.92
C THR A 199 0.30 -1.59 -18.51
N ILE A 200 -0.44 -2.40 -17.74
CA ILE A 200 -1.74 -2.03 -17.15
C ILE A 200 -1.57 -1.98 -15.64
N GLN A 201 -1.84 -0.84 -15.03
CA GLN A 201 -1.65 -0.61 -13.60
C GLN A 201 -2.71 0.33 -13.03
N ASN A 202 -2.95 0.22 -11.73
CA ASN A 202 -3.81 1.16 -11.03
C ASN A 202 -2.97 2.31 -10.45
N VAL A 203 -3.31 3.54 -10.80
CA VAL A 203 -2.66 4.75 -10.29
C VAL A 203 -3.74 5.62 -9.65
N ASN A 204 -3.64 5.84 -8.36
CA ASN A 204 -4.58 6.66 -7.59
C ASN A 204 -6.07 6.23 -7.71
N GLY A 205 -6.32 4.93 -7.86
CA GLY A 205 -7.66 4.38 -8.01
C GLY A 205 -8.15 4.27 -9.46
N GLU A 206 -7.42 4.81 -10.41
CA GLU A 206 -7.71 4.74 -11.83
C GLU A 206 -6.79 3.71 -12.52
N TRP A 207 -7.37 2.86 -13.37
CA TRP A 207 -6.61 1.94 -14.19
C TRP A 207 -6.11 2.64 -15.44
N ILE A 208 -4.81 2.56 -15.68
CA ILE A 208 -4.17 3.10 -16.89
C ILE A 208 -3.48 1.97 -17.66
N ALA A 209 -3.51 2.05 -18.97
CA ALA A 209 -2.78 1.17 -19.88
C ALA A 209 -1.80 2.01 -20.69
N THR A 210 -0.52 1.67 -20.64
CA THR A 210 0.53 2.45 -21.30
C THR A 210 1.40 1.51 -22.14
N ASP A 211 1.69 1.89 -23.37
CA ASP A 211 2.60 1.16 -24.26
C ASP A 211 4.09 1.52 -23.94
N ASN A 212 5.02 0.82 -24.59
CA ASN A 212 6.45 1.05 -24.39
C ASN A 212 6.94 2.45 -24.85
N ALA A 213 6.17 3.12 -25.69
CA ALA A 213 6.46 4.48 -26.12
C ALA A 213 5.83 5.55 -25.22
N GLY A 214 5.08 5.14 -24.19
CA GLY A 214 4.40 6.03 -23.26
C GLY A 214 3.02 6.51 -23.74
N ASN A 215 2.48 5.93 -24.82
CA ASN A 215 1.16 6.29 -25.30
C ASN A 215 0.06 5.52 -24.56
N ASP A 216 -1.16 6.06 -24.59
CA ASP A 216 -2.35 5.37 -24.10
C ASP A 216 -2.63 4.11 -24.93
N ALA A 217 -2.66 2.96 -24.27
CA ALA A 217 -2.92 1.67 -24.88
C ALA A 217 -4.36 1.15 -24.64
N TRP A 218 -5.23 1.89 -23.94
CA TRP A 218 -6.62 1.48 -23.69
C TRP A 218 -7.40 1.09 -24.96
N PRO A 219 -7.24 1.73 -26.12
CA PRO A 219 -7.95 1.33 -27.34
C PRO A 219 -7.67 -0.13 -27.79
N TYR A 220 -6.63 -0.75 -27.24
CA TYR A 220 -6.22 -2.12 -27.53
C TYR A 220 -6.48 -3.10 -26.39
N VAL A 221 -7.05 -2.61 -25.28
CA VAL A 221 -7.32 -3.40 -24.06
C VAL A 221 -8.81 -3.72 -23.97
N ASP A 222 -9.14 -4.98 -23.76
CA ASP A 222 -10.49 -5.43 -23.42
C ASP A 222 -10.49 -6.05 -22.03
N THR A 223 -11.51 -5.72 -21.22
CA THR A 223 -11.66 -6.21 -19.85
C THR A 223 -13.10 -6.60 -19.56
N THR A 224 -13.30 -7.74 -18.89
CA THR A 224 -14.64 -8.19 -18.48
C THR A 224 -15.12 -7.56 -17.19
N HIS A 225 -14.22 -6.94 -16.42
CA HIS A 225 -14.54 -6.37 -15.11
C HIS A 225 -13.92 -4.97 -14.92
N PRO A 226 -14.66 -3.98 -14.37
CA PRO A 226 -14.16 -2.61 -14.17
C PRO A 226 -12.91 -2.53 -13.29
N ALA A 227 -12.72 -3.48 -12.37
CA ALA A 227 -11.53 -3.57 -11.53
C ALA A 227 -10.33 -4.20 -12.24
N VAL A 228 -10.39 -4.45 -13.55
CA VAL A 228 -9.37 -5.11 -14.37
C VAL A 228 -8.96 -6.47 -13.78
N MET A 229 -8.24 -6.50 -12.64
CA MET A 229 -7.87 -7.72 -11.94
C MET A 229 -7.69 -7.47 -10.44
N ARG A 230 -8.08 -8.45 -9.62
CA ARG A 230 -7.82 -8.50 -8.18
C ARG A 230 -7.32 -9.90 -7.83
N LEU A 231 -6.37 -10.00 -6.90
CA LEU A 231 -5.82 -11.29 -6.49
C LEU A 231 -6.25 -11.62 -5.06
N ASP A 232 -6.68 -12.85 -4.84
CA ASP A 232 -7.08 -13.31 -3.50
C ASP A 232 -5.87 -13.43 -2.56
N PRO A 233 -6.06 -13.23 -1.25
CA PRO A 233 -5.00 -13.36 -0.26
C PRO A 233 -4.67 -14.82 0.03
N ALA A 234 -3.45 -15.08 0.51
CA ALA A 234 -2.99 -16.36 1.06
C ALA A 234 -3.35 -17.58 0.18
N SER A 235 -3.22 -17.43 -1.15
CA SER A 235 -3.62 -18.45 -2.10
C SER A 235 -2.57 -18.72 -3.18
N SER A 236 -2.58 -19.93 -3.72
CA SER A 236 -1.95 -20.23 -5.00
C SER A 236 -2.96 -19.94 -6.10
N ILE A 237 -2.65 -18.99 -6.95
CA ILE A 237 -3.57 -18.47 -7.95
C ILE A 237 -3.33 -19.20 -9.27
N SER A 238 -4.36 -19.86 -9.77
CA SER A 238 -4.35 -20.47 -11.10
C SER A 238 -4.84 -19.46 -12.13
N LEU A 239 -3.95 -19.11 -13.05
CA LEU A 239 -4.24 -18.23 -14.18
C LEU A 239 -4.38 -19.04 -15.46
N THR A 240 -5.13 -18.49 -16.41
CA THR A 240 -5.14 -18.96 -17.81
C THR A 240 -4.63 -17.82 -18.69
N THR A 241 -3.72 -18.12 -19.60
CA THR A 241 -3.15 -17.13 -20.52
C THR A 241 -3.06 -17.69 -21.93
N THR A 242 -3.12 -16.83 -22.95
CA THR A 242 -2.88 -17.18 -24.36
C THR A 242 -1.45 -16.88 -24.81
N GLY A 243 -0.66 -16.26 -23.94
CA GLY A 243 0.74 -15.91 -24.20
C GLY A 243 1.48 -15.61 -22.91
N THR A 244 2.73 -15.22 -23.01
CA THR A 244 3.52 -14.84 -21.83
C THR A 244 3.00 -13.52 -21.25
N VAL A 245 2.75 -13.49 -19.95
CA VAL A 245 2.36 -12.29 -19.20
C VAL A 245 3.21 -12.20 -17.93
N THR A 246 3.56 -11.00 -17.55
CA THR A 246 4.18 -10.74 -16.22
C THR A 246 3.13 -10.10 -15.33
N VAL A 247 2.96 -10.67 -14.15
CA VAL A 247 2.12 -10.11 -13.08
C VAL A 247 3.02 -9.68 -11.94
N LYS A 248 2.86 -8.44 -11.48
CA LYS A 248 3.58 -7.91 -10.33
C LYS A 248 2.58 -7.53 -9.26
N TRP A 249 2.92 -7.75 -7.99
CA TRP A 249 2.01 -7.47 -6.87
C TRP A 249 2.77 -7.19 -5.57
N ARG A 250 2.05 -6.61 -4.61
CA ARG A 250 2.46 -6.53 -3.20
C ARG A 250 1.39 -7.19 -2.35
N ASN A 251 1.78 -8.13 -1.50
CA ASN A 251 0.82 -8.69 -0.54
C ASN A 251 0.31 -7.59 0.38
N ARG A 252 -0.96 -7.70 0.78
CA ARG A 252 -1.63 -6.75 1.66
C ARG A 252 -1.96 -7.40 3.00
N TRP A 253 -1.72 -6.64 4.07
CA TRP A 253 -1.83 -7.10 5.46
C TRP A 253 -2.81 -6.21 6.22
N ALA A 254 -3.61 -6.84 7.12
CA ALA A 254 -4.51 -6.11 8.02
C ALA A 254 -3.75 -5.40 9.12
#